data_429edf9d769f7a23aba529570fbe74ed
#
_entry.id   429edf9d769f7a23aba529570fbe74ed
#
_cell.length_a   1.000
_cell.length_b   1.000
_cell.length_c   1.000
_cell.angle_alpha   90.00
_cell.angle_beta   90.00
_cell.angle_gamma   90.00
#
_symmetry.space_group_name_H-M   'P 1'
#
loop_
_entity.id
_entity.type
_entity.pdbx_description
1 polymer ?
#
loop_
_entity_poly.entity_id
_entity_poly.type
_entity_poly.pdbx_seq_one_letter_code
_entity_poly.pdbx_strand_id
1 'polypeptide(L)'
;LLTDGLRAEREQGITIDVAYRYFATANRTFILADCPGHVQYTRNTVTGSSTADVLVLLVDVRKGVLEQTRRHLAVGQLLRVPHIIVAVNKVDLVDFAEDRFREVATEVETIAGELGTSKIHVLPVSALLGDNIVDRSANLSWYDGPSLLELLEELPAEDPSTTGEGADLADRPFRFPVQMTIRPQEAAISPEYREYRGYAGQVSSGVVRVGDDVVVLPSGRRTKVAGIDTADGELTEAFAPQSVTLRLDHEIDITRGELIAGVPVHSLRRPGV
;
A
#
# COMPACT_ATOMS: atom_id res chain seq x y z
N LEU A 1 -12.62 -17.45 -12.25
CA LEU A 1 -11.51 -17.09 -11.39
C LEU A 1 -12.05 -16.36 -10.15
N LEU A 2 -11.37 -16.48 -9.01
CA LEU A 2 -11.87 -15.97 -7.72
C LEU A 2 -11.91 -14.42 -7.65
N THR A 3 -11.14 -13.76 -8.47
CA THR A 3 -10.97 -12.30 -8.51
C THR A 3 -11.71 -11.63 -9.65
N ASP A 4 -12.08 -12.36 -10.71
CA ASP A 4 -12.73 -11.81 -11.90
C ASP A 4 -14.19 -11.43 -11.63
N GLY A 5 -14.42 -10.22 -11.15
CA GLY A 5 -15.75 -9.67 -10.84
C GLY A 5 -16.51 -9.18 -12.06
N LEU A 6 -15.79 -8.65 -13.06
CA LEU A 6 -16.39 -8.09 -14.25
C LEU A 6 -16.73 -9.15 -15.30
N ARG A 7 -17.86 -8.94 -16.01
CA ARG A 7 -18.26 -9.81 -17.12
C ARG A 7 -17.20 -9.86 -18.23
N ALA A 8 -16.61 -8.71 -18.54
CA ALA A 8 -15.55 -8.58 -19.54
C ALA A 8 -14.28 -9.36 -19.17
N GLU A 9 -13.91 -9.42 -17.90
CA GLU A 9 -12.76 -10.21 -17.41
C GLU A 9 -12.99 -11.71 -17.66
N ARG A 10 -14.18 -12.20 -17.35
CA ARG A 10 -14.54 -13.60 -17.57
C ARG A 10 -14.63 -13.99 -19.04
N GLU A 11 -15.09 -13.08 -19.89
CA GLU A 11 -15.21 -13.31 -21.34
C GLU A 11 -13.85 -13.23 -22.04
N GLN A 12 -12.94 -12.36 -21.59
CA GLN A 12 -11.62 -12.17 -22.21
C GLN A 12 -10.51 -12.98 -21.54
N GLY A 13 -10.74 -13.50 -20.34
CA GLY A 13 -9.74 -14.26 -19.55
C GLY A 13 -8.57 -13.43 -19.09
N ILE A 14 -8.76 -12.11 -18.89
CA ILE A 14 -7.76 -11.17 -18.41
C ILE A 14 -8.33 -10.32 -17.28
N THR A 15 -7.51 -9.96 -16.32
CA THR A 15 -7.85 -8.97 -15.28
C THR A 15 -7.86 -7.57 -15.88
N ILE A 16 -8.90 -6.79 -15.63
CA ILE A 16 -9.11 -5.43 -16.14
C ILE A 16 -8.97 -4.40 -15.01
N ASP A 17 -9.65 -4.65 -13.90
CA ASP A 17 -9.67 -3.75 -12.74
C ASP A 17 -8.98 -4.38 -11.53
N VAL A 18 -8.71 -3.58 -10.50
CA VAL A 18 -8.10 -4.07 -9.26
C VAL A 18 -9.17 -4.76 -8.41
N ALA A 19 -8.93 -6.02 -8.06
CA ALA A 19 -9.80 -6.78 -7.17
C ALA A 19 -9.08 -7.07 -5.85
N TYR A 20 -9.77 -6.80 -4.73
CA TYR A 20 -9.22 -7.01 -3.40
C TYR A 20 -9.77 -8.29 -2.77
N ARG A 21 -8.87 -9.07 -2.17
CA ARG A 21 -9.20 -10.26 -1.38
C ARG A 21 -8.45 -10.23 -0.06
N TYR A 22 -9.08 -10.81 0.95
CA TYR A 22 -8.53 -10.87 2.30
C TYR A 22 -8.30 -12.34 2.65
N PHE A 23 -7.15 -12.63 3.19
CA PHE A 23 -6.86 -13.94 3.77
C PHE A 23 -5.95 -13.79 4.98
N ALA A 24 -5.91 -14.79 5.84
CA ALA A 24 -5.08 -14.79 7.03
C ALA A 24 -4.41 -16.14 7.20
N THR A 25 -3.21 -16.12 7.73
CA THR A 25 -2.51 -17.26 8.30
C THR A 25 -2.55 -17.16 9.83
N ALA A 26 -1.91 -18.08 10.53
CA ALA A 26 -1.75 -17.98 11.98
C ALA A 26 -0.88 -16.78 12.40
N ASN A 27 0.00 -16.30 11.50
CA ASN A 27 1.01 -15.31 11.79
C ASN A 27 0.64 -13.90 11.29
N ARG A 28 -0.16 -13.80 10.20
CA ARG A 28 -0.40 -12.52 9.53
C ARG A 28 -1.72 -12.50 8.76
N THR A 29 -2.34 -11.31 8.71
CA THR A 29 -3.48 -11.02 7.81
C THR A 29 -2.96 -10.27 6.58
N PHE A 30 -3.48 -10.64 5.42
CA PHE A 30 -3.09 -10.11 4.12
C PHE A 30 -4.26 -9.48 3.39
N ILE A 31 -3.99 -8.39 2.69
CA ILE A 31 -4.87 -7.80 1.68
C ILE A 31 -4.21 -8.05 0.33
N LEU A 32 -4.78 -8.92 -0.48
CA LEU A 32 -4.32 -9.19 -1.83
C LEU A 32 -5.03 -8.24 -2.79
N ALA A 33 -4.27 -7.41 -3.50
CA ALA A 33 -4.75 -6.63 -4.63
C ALA A 33 -4.34 -7.34 -5.93
N ASP A 34 -5.32 -8.00 -6.60
CA ASP A 34 -5.09 -8.58 -7.91
C ASP A 34 -5.16 -7.51 -8.98
N CYS A 35 -4.04 -7.26 -9.63
CA CYS A 35 -3.86 -6.16 -10.58
C CYS A 35 -3.69 -6.69 -12.02
N PRO A 36 -4.22 -5.96 -13.03
CA PRO A 36 -4.06 -6.39 -14.41
C PRO A 36 -2.60 -6.32 -14.86
N GLY A 37 -2.15 -7.39 -15.54
CA GLY A 37 -0.81 -7.45 -16.14
C GLY A 37 -0.71 -6.85 -17.54
N HIS A 38 -1.81 -6.48 -18.18
CA HIS A 38 -1.84 -6.02 -19.57
C HIS A 38 -1.51 -4.52 -19.71
N VAL A 39 -0.73 -4.16 -20.75
CA VAL A 39 -0.25 -2.77 -20.99
C VAL A 39 -1.38 -1.74 -20.96
N GLN A 40 -2.54 -2.05 -21.53
CA GLN A 40 -3.70 -1.15 -21.60
C GLN A 40 -4.23 -0.76 -20.23
N TYR A 41 -4.00 -1.57 -19.20
CA TYR A 41 -4.51 -1.39 -17.85
C TYR A 41 -3.44 -1.02 -16.82
N THR A 42 -2.26 -0.55 -17.27
CA THR A 42 -1.13 -0.13 -16.40
C THR A 42 -1.57 0.87 -15.33
N ARG A 43 -2.55 1.74 -15.62
CA ARG A 43 -3.10 2.68 -14.63
C ARG A 43 -3.68 1.97 -13.40
N ASN A 44 -4.39 0.86 -13.62
CA ASN A 44 -4.98 0.07 -12.54
C ASN A 44 -3.90 -0.66 -11.73
N THR A 45 -2.84 -1.14 -12.40
CA THR A 45 -1.65 -1.69 -11.72
C THR A 45 -0.99 -0.65 -10.83
N VAL A 46 -0.81 0.59 -11.30
CA VAL A 46 -0.30 1.71 -10.49
C VAL A 46 -1.19 1.96 -9.27
N THR A 47 -2.52 1.96 -9.46
CA THR A 47 -3.47 2.15 -8.35
C THR A 47 -3.34 1.07 -7.28
N GLY A 48 -3.32 -0.21 -7.65
CA GLY A 48 -3.17 -1.31 -6.70
C GLY A 48 -1.80 -1.34 -6.02
N SER A 49 -0.74 -0.97 -6.73
CA SER A 49 0.62 -0.98 -6.20
C SER A 49 0.94 0.23 -5.30
N SER A 50 0.18 1.33 -5.41
CA SER A 50 0.51 2.60 -4.72
C SER A 50 0.41 2.54 -3.19
N THR A 51 -0.29 1.54 -2.66
CA THR A 51 -0.47 1.32 -1.21
C THR A 51 0.02 -0.05 -0.78
N ALA A 52 0.75 -0.76 -1.64
CA ALA A 52 1.22 -2.11 -1.36
C ALA A 52 2.54 -2.09 -0.59
N ASP A 53 2.64 -2.94 0.44
CA ASP A 53 3.89 -3.21 1.15
C ASP A 53 4.80 -4.13 0.34
N VAL A 54 4.19 -5.00 -0.46
CA VAL A 54 4.89 -6.00 -1.30
C VAL A 54 4.26 -6.05 -2.67
N LEU A 55 5.07 -5.95 -3.72
CA LEU A 55 4.68 -6.19 -5.11
C LEU A 55 5.14 -7.59 -5.53
N VAL A 56 4.21 -8.46 -5.86
CA VAL A 56 4.53 -9.80 -6.39
C VAL A 56 4.36 -9.81 -7.90
N LEU A 57 5.44 -10.03 -8.63
CA LEU A 57 5.47 -10.15 -10.08
C LEU A 57 5.62 -11.61 -10.51
N LEU A 58 4.79 -12.06 -11.44
CA LEU A 58 4.86 -13.40 -12.00
C LEU A 58 5.62 -13.38 -13.33
N VAL A 59 6.64 -14.23 -13.46
CA VAL A 59 7.43 -14.41 -14.70
C VAL A 59 7.33 -15.85 -15.14
N ASP A 60 6.90 -16.11 -16.38
CA ASP A 60 6.91 -17.47 -16.95
C ASP A 60 8.36 -17.88 -17.24
N VAL A 61 8.85 -18.93 -16.56
CA VAL A 61 10.23 -19.41 -16.66
C VAL A 61 10.67 -19.69 -18.09
N ARG A 62 9.76 -20.12 -18.97
CA ARG A 62 10.06 -20.43 -20.38
C ARG A 62 10.31 -19.18 -21.21
N LYS A 63 9.62 -18.07 -20.88
CA LYS A 63 9.66 -16.82 -21.63
C LYS A 63 10.73 -15.85 -21.08
N GLY A 64 11.10 -15.99 -19.81
CA GLY A 64 11.99 -15.06 -19.13
C GLY A 64 11.38 -13.67 -18.95
N VAL A 65 12.23 -12.67 -18.83
CA VAL A 65 11.81 -11.28 -18.61
C VAL A 65 11.30 -10.67 -19.91
N LEU A 66 10.05 -10.23 -19.90
CA LEU A 66 9.42 -9.52 -21.01
C LEU A 66 9.44 -8.01 -20.75
N GLU A 67 9.19 -7.23 -21.81
CA GLU A 67 9.05 -5.77 -21.72
C GLU A 67 8.03 -5.36 -20.63
N GLN A 68 6.97 -6.12 -20.47
CA GLN A 68 5.96 -5.87 -19.44
C GLN A 68 6.50 -6.09 -18.02
N THR A 69 7.36 -7.09 -17.82
CA THR A 69 8.04 -7.33 -16.54
C THR A 69 8.92 -6.13 -16.17
N ARG A 70 9.70 -5.62 -17.13
CA ARG A 70 10.54 -4.42 -16.95
C ARG A 70 9.70 -3.21 -16.54
N ARG A 71 8.56 -3.00 -17.18
CA ARG A 71 7.64 -1.89 -16.84
C ARG A 71 7.09 -2.02 -15.44
N HIS A 72 6.66 -3.21 -15.02
CA HIS A 72 6.14 -3.41 -13.68
C HIS A 72 7.21 -3.26 -12.59
N LEU A 73 8.44 -3.71 -12.84
CA LEU A 73 9.58 -3.45 -11.96
C LEU A 73 9.82 -1.94 -11.82
N ALA A 74 9.82 -1.21 -12.95
CA ALA A 74 9.98 0.25 -12.93
C ALA A 74 8.84 0.95 -12.19
N VAL A 75 7.58 0.49 -12.34
CA VAL A 75 6.43 1.03 -11.61
C VAL A 75 6.61 0.79 -10.11
N GLY A 76 6.97 -0.43 -9.67
CA GLY A 76 7.23 -0.73 -8.27
C GLY A 76 8.31 0.17 -7.67
N GLN A 77 9.39 0.38 -8.40
CA GLN A 77 10.48 1.27 -7.99
C GLN A 77 10.04 2.74 -7.90
N LEU A 78 9.32 3.25 -8.91
CA LEU A 78 8.83 4.63 -8.94
C LEU A 78 7.83 4.91 -7.81
N LEU A 79 6.99 3.94 -7.48
CA LEU A 79 6.06 4.02 -6.37
C LEU A 79 6.73 3.77 -5.00
N ARG A 80 8.02 3.40 -5.01
CA ARG A 80 8.79 3.06 -3.80
C ARG A 80 8.13 1.94 -2.99
N VAL A 81 7.61 0.92 -3.69
CA VAL A 81 7.08 -0.25 -2.99
C VAL A 81 8.22 -0.89 -2.18
N PRO A 82 8.05 -1.11 -0.88
CA PRO A 82 9.13 -1.51 0.03
C PRO A 82 9.82 -2.81 -0.38
N HIS A 83 9.06 -3.80 -0.83
CA HIS A 83 9.58 -5.10 -1.22
C HIS A 83 9.02 -5.53 -2.59
N ILE A 84 9.89 -6.05 -3.44
CA ILE A 84 9.49 -6.64 -4.72
C ILE A 84 9.85 -8.12 -4.71
N ILE A 85 8.87 -8.97 -4.96
CA ILE A 85 9.04 -10.42 -5.13
C ILE A 85 8.82 -10.74 -6.60
N VAL A 86 9.76 -11.42 -7.22
CA VAL A 86 9.60 -12.00 -8.56
C VAL A 86 9.45 -13.50 -8.43
N ALA A 87 8.23 -13.99 -8.57
CA ALA A 87 7.93 -15.41 -8.60
C ALA A 87 8.10 -15.94 -10.03
N VAL A 88 9.20 -16.65 -10.26
CA VAL A 88 9.49 -17.33 -11.53
C VAL A 88 8.62 -18.58 -11.58
N ASN A 89 7.49 -18.45 -12.26
CA ASN A 89 6.40 -19.43 -12.27
C ASN A 89 6.52 -20.43 -13.43
N LYS A 90 5.80 -21.54 -13.30
CA LYS A 90 5.72 -22.65 -14.24
C LYS A 90 7.03 -23.42 -14.38
N VAL A 91 7.79 -23.53 -13.28
CA VAL A 91 9.03 -24.31 -13.25
C VAL A 91 8.80 -25.80 -13.54
N ASP A 92 7.59 -26.30 -13.30
CA ASP A 92 7.12 -27.61 -13.67
C ASP A 92 7.18 -27.87 -15.19
N LEU A 93 7.03 -26.85 -16.03
CA LEU A 93 7.07 -26.98 -17.49
C LEU A 93 8.52 -27.00 -18.06
N VAL A 94 9.50 -26.90 -17.20
CA VAL A 94 10.93 -27.05 -17.52
C VAL A 94 11.59 -28.08 -16.62
N ASP A 95 10.81 -29.05 -16.13
CA ASP A 95 11.27 -30.15 -15.28
C ASP A 95 12.06 -29.68 -14.04
N PHE A 96 11.63 -28.56 -13.44
CA PHE A 96 12.27 -27.92 -12.27
C PHE A 96 13.75 -27.61 -12.45
N ALA A 97 14.18 -27.33 -13.68
CA ALA A 97 15.58 -27.11 -14.03
C ALA A 97 16.15 -25.86 -13.35
N GLU A 98 17.19 -26.07 -12.52
CA GLU A 98 17.90 -25.01 -11.81
C GLU A 98 18.51 -23.99 -12.78
N ASP A 99 19.19 -24.44 -13.82
CA ASP A 99 19.89 -23.57 -14.77
C ASP A 99 18.93 -22.55 -15.41
N ARG A 100 17.73 -23.02 -15.78
CA ARG A 100 16.74 -22.13 -16.40
C ARG A 100 16.19 -21.10 -15.42
N PHE A 101 15.98 -21.46 -14.17
CA PHE A 101 15.61 -20.51 -13.11
C PHE A 101 16.71 -19.47 -12.92
N ARG A 102 17.97 -19.90 -12.79
CA ARG A 102 19.11 -19.01 -12.56
C ARG A 102 19.34 -18.02 -13.68
N GLU A 103 19.14 -18.42 -14.93
CA GLU A 103 19.12 -17.50 -16.08
C GLU A 103 18.13 -16.35 -15.89
N VAL A 104 16.87 -16.69 -15.60
CA VAL A 104 15.80 -15.70 -15.41
C VAL A 104 16.06 -14.84 -14.18
N ALA A 105 16.51 -15.44 -13.08
CA ALA A 105 16.84 -14.73 -11.85
C ALA A 105 17.94 -13.69 -12.08
N THR A 106 19.02 -14.07 -12.76
CA THR A 106 20.13 -13.16 -13.08
C THR A 106 19.67 -11.99 -13.96
N GLU A 107 18.79 -12.25 -14.95
CA GLU A 107 18.23 -11.18 -15.78
C GLU A 107 17.40 -10.21 -14.97
N VAL A 108 16.55 -10.72 -14.07
CA VAL A 108 15.73 -9.92 -13.15
C VAL A 108 16.59 -9.05 -12.24
N GLU A 109 17.61 -9.65 -11.61
CA GLU A 109 18.53 -8.95 -10.69
C GLU A 109 19.33 -7.86 -11.41
N THR A 110 19.74 -8.11 -12.65
CA THR A 110 20.43 -7.11 -13.49
C THR A 110 19.54 -5.90 -13.73
N ILE A 111 18.29 -6.11 -14.13
CA ILE A 111 17.33 -5.03 -14.38
C ILE A 111 16.99 -4.28 -13.11
N ALA A 112 16.81 -5.00 -12.00
CA ALA A 112 16.57 -4.40 -10.69
C ALA A 112 17.74 -3.49 -10.26
N GLY A 113 18.97 -3.94 -10.49
CA GLY A 113 20.18 -3.14 -10.26
C GLY A 113 20.21 -1.87 -11.11
N GLU A 114 19.89 -1.96 -12.41
CA GLU A 114 19.79 -0.81 -13.33
C GLU A 114 18.73 0.20 -12.87
N LEU A 115 17.62 -0.27 -12.30
CA LEU A 115 16.55 0.55 -11.77
C LEU A 115 16.82 1.10 -10.36
N GLY A 116 17.90 0.65 -9.70
CA GLY A 116 18.24 1.04 -8.33
C GLY A 116 17.34 0.40 -7.26
N THR A 117 16.72 -0.75 -7.57
CA THR A 117 15.88 -1.50 -6.63
C THR A 117 16.76 -2.33 -5.70
N SER A 118 16.73 -2.05 -4.40
CA SER A 118 17.63 -2.70 -3.43
C SER A 118 17.02 -3.92 -2.72
N LYS A 119 15.70 -4.02 -2.66
CA LYS A 119 14.98 -5.08 -1.92
C LYS A 119 14.15 -5.92 -2.89
N ILE A 120 14.83 -6.74 -3.69
CA ILE A 120 14.18 -7.69 -4.59
C ILE A 120 14.43 -9.12 -4.13
N HIS A 121 13.41 -9.96 -4.20
CA HIS A 121 13.47 -11.38 -3.90
C HIS A 121 13.04 -12.16 -5.14
N VAL A 122 13.84 -13.14 -5.56
CA VAL A 122 13.52 -13.98 -6.73
C VAL A 122 13.39 -15.42 -6.26
N LEU A 123 12.26 -16.05 -6.53
CA LEU A 123 12.01 -17.43 -6.11
C LEU A 123 11.30 -18.26 -7.19
N PRO A 124 11.62 -19.58 -7.30
CA PRO A 124 10.97 -20.49 -8.23
C PRO A 124 9.64 -20.97 -7.66
N VAL A 125 8.60 -21.05 -8.50
CA VAL A 125 7.29 -21.57 -8.10
C VAL A 125 6.62 -22.36 -9.21
N SER A 126 5.75 -23.30 -8.85
CA SER A 126 4.70 -23.80 -9.73
C SER A 126 3.34 -23.49 -9.09
N ALA A 127 2.69 -22.43 -9.54
CA ALA A 127 1.38 -22.06 -9.02
C ALA A 127 0.29 -23.12 -9.35
N LEU A 128 0.48 -23.89 -10.42
CA LEU A 128 -0.46 -24.94 -10.81
C LEU A 128 -0.38 -26.17 -9.88
N LEU A 129 0.84 -26.59 -9.56
CA LEU A 129 1.10 -27.77 -8.73
C LEU A 129 1.22 -27.43 -7.23
N GLY A 130 1.38 -26.15 -6.89
CA GLY A 130 1.56 -25.68 -5.52
C GLY A 130 3.00 -25.71 -5.02
N ASP A 131 3.97 -26.05 -5.90
CA ASP A 131 5.38 -26.10 -5.50
C ASP A 131 5.90 -24.73 -5.09
N ASN A 132 6.46 -24.68 -3.90
CA ASN A 132 7.08 -23.50 -3.28
C ASN A 132 6.12 -22.29 -3.12
N ILE A 133 4.81 -22.57 -3.02
CA ILE A 133 3.79 -21.55 -2.75
C ILE A 133 3.56 -21.43 -1.24
N VAL A 134 3.06 -22.48 -0.59
CA VAL A 134 2.80 -22.52 0.86
C VAL A 134 3.99 -23.13 1.58
N ASP A 135 4.37 -24.34 1.17
CA ASP A 135 5.48 -25.09 1.71
C ASP A 135 6.62 -25.17 0.69
N ARG A 136 7.84 -25.40 1.18
CA ARG A 136 9.00 -25.65 0.32
C ARG A 136 8.80 -26.96 -0.45
N SER A 137 9.13 -26.95 -1.73
CA SER A 137 8.94 -28.11 -2.59
C SER A 137 10.15 -29.05 -2.58
N ALA A 138 9.89 -30.35 -2.46
CA ALA A 138 10.90 -31.38 -2.64
C ALA A 138 11.43 -31.45 -4.09
N ASN A 139 10.65 -30.99 -5.09
CA ASN A 139 11.04 -30.94 -6.49
C ASN A 139 12.10 -29.84 -6.76
N LEU A 140 12.25 -28.89 -5.83
CA LEU A 140 13.19 -27.75 -5.89
C LEU A 140 14.32 -27.93 -4.88
N SER A 141 14.88 -29.14 -4.79
CA SER A 141 15.93 -29.50 -3.81
C SER A 141 17.22 -28.65 -3.90
N TRP A 142 17.43 -27.96 -5.00
CA TRP A 142 18.54 -27.04 -5.24
C TRP A 142 18.25 -25.61 -4.75
N TYR A 143 16.99 -25.32 -4.34
CA TYR A 143 16.60 -24.00 -3.85
C TYR A 143 16.49 -24.01 -2.31
N ASP A 144 17.39 -23.28 -1.66
CA ASP A 144 17.47 -23.22 -0.19
C ASP A 144 16.65 -22.07 0.41
N GLY A 145 16.03 -21.23 -0.43
CA GLY A 145 15.24 -20.08 0.01
C GLY A 145 13.85 -20.44 0.56
N PRO A 146 13.12 -19.46 1.05
CA PRO A 146 11.76 -19.64 1.58
C PRO A 146 10.75 -19.93 0.47
N SER A 147 9.60 -20.53 0.83
CA SER A 147 8.41 -20.53 -0.03
C SER A 147 7.84 -19.12 -0.17
N LEU A 148 6.91 -18.91 -1.11
CA LEU A 148 6.28 -17.60 -1.29
C LEU A 148 5.55 -17.14 -0.02
N LEU A 149 4.83 -18.04 0.65
CA LEU A 149 4.10 -17.70 1.86
C LEU A 149 5.04 -17.45 3.04
N GLU A 150 6.07 -18.29 3.24
CA GLU A 150 7.10 -18.06 4.25
C GLU A 150 7.73 -16.67 4.07
N LEU A 151 8.11 -16.31 2.84
CA LEU A 151 8.69 -15.00 2.54
C LEU A 151 7.72 -13.86 2.85
N LEU A 152 6.44 -13.98 2.48
CA LEU A 152 5.42 -12.97 2.77
C LEU A 152 5.16 -12.81 4.28
N GLU A 153 5.32 -13.86 5.07
CA GLU A 153 5.20 -13.80 6.54
C GLU A 153 6.45 -13.19 7.20
N GLU A 154 7.64 -13.45 6.64
CA GLU A 154 8.92 -12.97 7.17
C GLU A 154 9.20 -11.50 6.84
N LEU A 155 8.77 -11.04 5.65
CA LEU A 155 8.99 -9.65 5.26
C LEU A 155 8.35 -8.71 6.28
N PRO A 156 9.11 -7.72 6.81
CA PRO A 156 8.51 -6.74 7.68
C PRO A 156 7.37 -6.04 6.94
N ALA A 157 6.17 -6.02 7.53
CA ALA A 157 5.23 -4.99 7.17
C ALA A 157 5.95 -3.70 7.55
N GLU A 158 6.28 -2.87 6.58
CA GLU A 158 6.85 -1.58 6.92
C GLU A 158 5.75 -0.77 7.60
N ASP A 159 5.62 -0.98 8.91
CA ASP A 159 4.99 0.01 9.76
C ASP A 159 5.95 1.20 9.76
N PRO A 160 5.62 2.31 9.10
CA PRO A 160 6.47 3.49 9.08
C PRO A 160 6.80 4.01 10.49
N SER A 161 6.09 3.54 11.51
CA SER A 161 6.35 3.85 12.92
C SER A 161 7.50 3.02 13.52
N THR A 162 7.89 1.90 12.91
CA THR A 162 8.91 0.97 13.45
C THR A 162 10.23 0.99 12.68
N THR A 163 10.23 1.47 11.44
CA THR A 163 11.45 1.75 10.69
C THR A 163 11.93 3.17 11.01
N GLY A 164 13.24 3.44 10.95
CA GLY A 164 13.77 4.79 11.19
C GLY A 164 13.14 5.88 10.31
N GLU A 165 12.44 5.50 9.22
CA GLU A 165 11.61 6.40 8.42
C GLU A 165 10.28 6.75 9.10
N GLY A 166 9.72 5.90 9.95
CA GLY A 166 8.50 6.18 10.71
C GLY A 166 8.72 7.18 11.83
N ALA A 167 9.84 7.08 12.54
CA ALA A 167 10.27 8.09 13.50
C ALA A 167 10.49 9.45 12.80
N ASP A 168 11.09 9.44 11.61
CA ASP A 168 11.25 10.63 10.77
C ASP A 168 9.91 11.19 10.29
N LEU A 169 8.90 10.36 10.03
CA LEU A 169 7.56 10.82 9.66
C LEU A 169 6.83 11.52 10.81
N ALA A 170 6.96 11.03 12.04
CA ALA A 170 6.36 11.65 13.21
C ALA A 170 7.02 13.02 13.56
N ASP A 171 8.31 13.16 13.30
CA ASP A 171 9.07 14.38 13.53
C ASP A 171 8.83 15.47 12.44
N ARG A 172 8.18 15.10 11.34
CA ARG A 172 7.84 16.03 10.26
C ARG A 172 6.64 16.91 10.63
N PRO A 173 6.45 18.03 9.94
CA PRO A 173 5.24 18.83 10.09
C PRO A 173 3.99 18.01 9.81
N PHE A 174 2.96 18.17 10.64
CA PHE A 174 1.69 17.46 10.48
C PHE A 174 1.05 17.72 9.12
N ARG A 175 0.63 16.63 8.46
CA ARG A 175 -0.07 16.60 7.16
C ARG A 175 -1.15 15.55 7.18
N PHE A 176 -2.36 15.94 6.80
CA PHE A 176 -3.53 15.08 6.79
C PHE A 176 -4.36 15.34 5.53
N PRO A 177 -4.17 14.56 4.45
CA PRO A 177 -5.03 14.61 3.27
C PRO A 177 -6.43 14.12 3.61
N VAL A 178 -7.44 14.92 3.30
CA VAL A 178 -8.83 14.54 3.52
C VAL A 178 -9.29 13.56 2.43
N GLN A 179 -9.67 12.37 2.84
CA GLN A 179 -10.17 11.33 1.94
C GLN A 179 -11.70 11.33 1.86
N MET A 180 -12.37 11.64 2.97
CA MET A 180 -13.82 11.64 3.05
C MET A 180 -14.30 12.64 4.11
N THR A 181 -15.41 13.34 3.79
CA THR A 181 -16.14 14.15 4.77
C THR A 181 -17.33 13.34 5.28
N ILE A 182 -17.42 13.20 6.59
CA ILE A 182 -18.49 12.47 7.28
C ILE A 182 -19.51 13.46 7.81
N ARG A 183 -20.73 13.40 7.30
CA ARG A 183 -21.89 14.20 7.74
C ARG A 183 -23.13 13.32 7.69
N PRO A 184 -23.47 12.61 8.77
CA PRO A 184 -24.61 11.67 8.78
C PRO A 184 -25.96 12.32 8.55
N GLN A 185 -26.20 13.52 9.11
CA GLN A 185 -27.47 14.25 9.02
C GLN A 185 -28.68 13.36 9.38
N GLU A 186 -29.67 13.24 8.50
CA GLU A 186 -30.86 12.40 8.73
C GLU A 186 -30.57 10.90 8.75
N ALA A 187 -29.44 10.47 8.14
CA ALA A 187 -28.99 9.08 8.16
C ALA A 187 -28.21 8.70 9.45
N ALA A 188 -28.13 9.61 10.42
CA ALA A 188 -27.47 9.34 11.69
C ALA A 188 -28.17 8.21 12.46
N ILE A 189 -27.36 7.26 12.96
CA ILE A 189 -27.83 6.10 13.73
C ILE A 189 -28.51 6.56 15.05
N SER A 190 -28.06 7.69 15.60
CA SER A 190 -28.67 8.30 16.79
C SER A 190 -28.73 9.83 16.63
N PRO A 191 -29.64 10.50 17.37
CA PRO A 191 -29.84 11.96 17.28
C PRO A 191 -28.59 12.78 17.57
N GLU A 192 -27.70 12.29 18.42
CA GLU A 192 -26.45 12.95 18.82
C GLU A 192 -25.44 13.08 17.66
N TYR A 193 -25.53 12.19 16.67
CA TYR A 193 -24.65 12.24 15.48
C TYR A 193 -25.22 13.06 14.33
N ARG A 194 -26.38 13.67 14.45
CA ARG A 194 -26.96 14.49 13.36
C ARG A 194 -26.10 15.68 13.01
N GLU A 195 -25.54 16.33 14.03
CA GLU A 195 -24.66 17.48 13.90
C GLU A 195 -23.17 17.08 13.73
N TYR A 196 -22.89 15.75 13.71
CA TYR A 196 -21.52 15.28 13.58
C TYR A 196 -20.92 15.70 12.24
N ARG A 197 -19.73 16.26 12.31
CA ARG A 197 -18.92 16.62 11.16
C ARG A 197 -17.49 16.20 11.38
N GLY A 198 -17.04 15.21 10.60
CA GLY A 198 -15.70 14.68 10.68
C GLY A 198 -15.02 14.64 9.30
N TYR A 199 -13.71 14.71 9.31
CA TYR A 199 -12.86 14.62 8.13
C TYR A 199 -11.97 13.39 8.27
N ALA A 200 -12.29 12.34 7.52
CA ALA A 200 -11.57 11.07 7.58
C ALA A 200 -10.41 11.05 6.60
N GLY A 201 -9.30 10.45 7.03
CA GLY A 201 -8.09 10.31 6.23
C GLY A 201 -7.01 9.55 6.99
N GLN A 202 -5.82 9.49 6.40
CA GLN A 202 -4.63 8.95 7.03
C GLN A 202 -3.64 10.09 7.31
N VAL A 203 -3.06 10.11 8.50
CA VAL A 203 -1.98 11.04 8.83
C VAL A 203 -0.76 10.69 7.96
N SER A 204 -0.39 11.58 7.03
CA SER A 204 0.73 11.35 6.11
C SER A 204 2.08 11.66 6.73
N SER A 205 2.12 12.59 7.67
CA SER A 205 3.31 12.95 8.44
C SER A 205 2.96 13.73 9.69
N GLY A 206 3.87 13.73 10.66
CA GLY A 206 3.75 14.48 11.91
C GLY A 206 2.81 13.85 12.91
N VAL A 207 2.58 14.61 13.95
CA VAL A 207 1.67 14.31 15.07
C VAL A 207 0.65 15.43 15.19
N VAL A 208 -0.58 15.11 15.55
CA VAL A 208 -1.64 16.06 15.84
C VAL A 208 -2.30 15.72 17.17
N ARG A 209 -2.62 16.72 17.97
CA ARG A 209 -3.31 16.58 19.26
C ARG A 209 -4.61 17.37 19.27
N VAL A 210 -5.53 16.93 20.10
CA VAL A 210 -6.74 17.71 20.38
C VAL A 210 -6.32 19.08 20.94
N GLY A 211 -6.86 20.15 20.36
CA GLY A 211 -6.52 21.53 20.66
C GLY A 211 -5.45 22.18 19.78
N ASP A 212 -4.77 21.40 18.94
CA ASP A 212 -3.74 21.94 18.03
C ASP A 212 -4.34 22.89 16.98
N ASP A 213 -3.58 23.97 16.69
CA ASP A 213 -3.89 24.88 15.61
C ASP A 213 -3.54 24.26 14.26
N VAL A 214 -4.48 24.23 13.35
CA VAL A 214 -4.31 23.69 12.00
C VAL A 214 -4.77 24.66 10.93
N VAL A 215 -4.26 24.48 9.72
CA VAL A 215 -4.64 25.25 8.53
C VAL A 215 -5.16 24.31 7.44
N VAL A 216 -6.26 24.70 6.81
CA VAL A 216 -6.85 23.97 5.68
C VAL A 216 -6.30 24.56 4.38
N LEU A 217 -5.72 23.73 3.55
CA LEU A 217 -5.16 24.11 2.26
C LEU A 217 -5.99 23.55 1.12
N PRO A 218 -6.25 24.31 0.03
CA PRO A 218 -5.60 25.57 -0.32
C PRO A 218 -6.25 26.82 0.29
N SER A 219 -7.39 26.72 0.99
CA SER A 219 -8.18 27.89 1.44
C SER A 219 -7.43 28.81 2.41
N GLY A 220 -6.42 28.29 3.13
CA GLY A 220 -5.67 29.02 4.17
C GLY A 220 -6.44 29.29 5.46
N ARG A 221 -7.66 28.73 5.61
CA ARG A 221 -8.47 28.89 6.83
C ARG A 221 -7.83 28.19 8.00
N ARG A 222 -7.77 28.86 9.14
CA ARG A 222 -7.23 28.32 10.39
C ARG A 222 -8.35 27.90 11.32
N THR A 223 -8.13 26.80 12.03
CA THR A 223 -9.03 26.26 13.05
C THR A 223 -8.24 25.43 14.05
N LYS A 224 -8.94 24.84 15.02
CA LYS A 224 -8.36 23.88 15.97
C LYS A 224 -8.96 22.50 15.80
N VAL A 225 -8.18 21.49 16.17
CA VAL A 225 -8.66 20.11 16.27
C VAL A 225 -9.53 19.99 17.53
N ALA A 226 -10.84 19.77 17.34
CA ALA A 226 -11.80 19.61 18.44
C ALA A 226 -11.83 18.16 18.96
N GLY A 227 -11.47 17.19 18.11
CA GLY A 227 -11.44 15.78 18.51
C GLY A 227 -10.82 14.90 17.43
N ILE A 228 -10.43 13.71 17.83
CA ILE A 228 -9.82 12.69 16.97
C ILE A 228 -10.54 11.38 17.23
N ASP A 229 -11.26 10.86 16.23
CA ASP A 229 -12.08 9.66 16.37
C ASP A 229 -11.49 8.50 15.56
N THR A 230 -11.62 7.30 16.09
CA THR A 230 -11.32 6.02 15.41
C THR A 230 -12.50 5.07 15.55
N ALA A 231 -12.44 3.91 14.91
CA ALA A 231 -13.43 2.84 15.09
C ALA A 231 -13.46 2.32 16.54
N ASP A 232 -12.34 2.43 17.26
CA ASP A 232 -12.17 1.93 18.63
C ASP A 232 -12.45 3.00 19.70
N GLY A 233 -12.77 4.23 19.30
CA GLY A 233 -13.08 5.35 20.20
C GLY A 233 -12.28 6.62 19.89
N GLU A 234 -12.37 7.58 20.84
CA GLU A 234 -11.69 8.87 20.74
C GLU A 234 -10.22 8.76 21.17
N LEU A 235 -9.35 9.50 20.49
CA LEU A 235 -7.93 9.64 20.80
C LEU A 235 -7.62 11.07 21.25
N THR A 236 -6.59 11.23 22.07
CA THR A 236 -6.04 12.56 22.44
C THR A 236 -4.99 13.04 21.45
N GLU A 237 -4.32 12.12 20.77
CA GLU A 237 -3.34 12.40 19.72
C GLU A 237 -3.37 11.34 18.63
N ALA A 238 -2.94 11.71 17.44
CA ALA A 238 -2.72 10.79 16.31
C ALA A 238 -1.42 11.16 15.59
N PHE A 239 -0.76 10.15 15.03
CA PHE A 239 0.51 10.28 14.33
C PHE A 239 0.52 9.47 13.04
N ALA A 240 1.46 9.79 12.17
CA ALA A 240 1.63 9.03 10.92
C ALA A 240 2.07 7.58 11.22
N PRO A 241 1.44 6.57 10.57
CA PRO A 241 0.43 6.65 9.49
C PRO A 241 -1.00 6.32 9.92
N GLN A 242 -1.41 6.67 11.13
CA GLN A 242 -2.74 6.31 11.64
C GLN A 242 -3.88 6.86 10.77
N SER A 243 -4.91 6.02 10.55
CA SER A 243 -6.16 6.41 9.91
C SER A 243 -7.15 6.88 10.97
N VAL A 244 -7.57 8.13 10.88
CA VAL A 244 -8.43 8.78 11.89
C VAL A 244 -9.47 9.66 11.24
N THR A 245 -10.44 10.11 12.04
CA THR A 245 -11.38 11.18 11.68
C THR A 245 -11.12 12.39 12.57
N LEU A 246 -10.79 13.52 11.97
CA LEU A 246 -10.59 14.78 12.69
C LEU A 246 -11.92 15.55 12.79
N ARG A 247 -12.27 16.00 13.97
CA ARG A 247 -13.30 17.03 14.22
C ARG A 247 -12.62 18.38 14.40
N LEU A 248 -13.19 19.42 13.82
CA LEU A 248 -12.66 20.80 13.89
C LEU A 248 -13.62 21.71 14.66
N ASP A 249 -13.07 22.70 15.37
CA ASP A 249 -13.84 23.66 16.19
C ASP A 249 -14.82 24.51 15.37
N HIS A 250 -14.43 24.81 14.13
CA HIS A 250 -15.25 25.64 13.24
C HIS A 250 -15.71 24.86 12.03
N GLU A 251 -16.94 25.11 11.60
CA GLU A 251 -17.43 24.60 10.33
C GLU A 251 -16.66 25.22 9.17
N ILE A 252 -15.78 24.46 8.59
CA ILE A 252 -15.05 24.79 7.35
C ILE A 252 -15.51 23.82 6.29
N ASP A 253 -15.83 24.37 5.11
CA ASP A 253 -16.14 23.51 3.98
C ASP A 253 -14.83 22.94 3.42
N ILE A 254 -14.64 21.64 3.65
CA ILE A 254 -13.46 20.88 3.25
C ILE A 254 -13.94 19.69 2.44
N THR A 255 -13.34 19.50 1.28
CA THR A 255 -13.67 18.43 0.36
C THR A 255 -12.54 17.40 0.26
N ARG A 256 -12.86 16.25 -0.31
CA ARG A 256 -11.87 15.23 -0.62
C ARG A 256 -10.72 15.80 -1.47
N GLY A 257 -9.49 15.55 -1.06
CA GLY A 257 -8.26 16.00 -1.71
C GLY A 257 -7.68 17.28 -1.13
N GLU A 258 -8.41 18.00 -0.27
CA GLU A 258 -7.84 19.11 0.49
C GLU A 258 -6.96 18.61 1.62
N LEU A 259 -6.08 19.45 2.14
CA LEU A 259 -5.07 19.11 3.13
C LEU A 259 -5.28 19.89 4.43
N ILE A 260 -5.38 19.17 5.55
CA ILE A 260 -5.26 19.77 6.89
C ILE A 260 -3.79 19.65 7.32
N ALA A 261 -3.18 20.78 7.68
CA ALA A 261 -1.76 20.85 8.01
C ALA A 261 -1.51 21.58 9.33
N GLY A 262 -0.45 21.20 10.02
CA GLY A 262 0.03 21.93 11.20
C GLY A 262 0.46 23.35 10.84
N VAL A 263 0.18 24.30 11.72
CA VAL A 263 0.63 25.68 11.56
C VAL A 263 2.11 25.75 11.97
N PRO A 264 3.03 26.24 11.13
CA PRO A 264 4.42 26.38 11.51
C PRO A 264 4.59 27.28 12.74
N VAL A 265 5.36 26.85 13.73
CA VAL A 265 5.58 27.60 14.99
C VAL A 265 6.14 29.02 14.73
N HIS A 266 6.83 29.24 13.61
CA HIS A 266 7.37 30.55 13.21
C HIS A 266 6.29 31.57 12.84
N SER A 267 5.07 31.16 12.50
CA SER A 267 3.99 32.09 12.15
C SER A 267 3.23 32.65 13.36
N LEU A 268 3.57 32.19 14.58
CA LEU A 268 2.97 32.65 15.82
C LEU A 268 3.71 33.82 16.47
N ARG A 269 4.89 34.21 15.97
CA ARG A 269 5.52 35.46 16.39
C ARG A 269 4.77 36.62 15.72
N ARG A 270 3.91 37.30 16.48
CA ARG A 270 3.40 38.61 16.08
C ARG A 270 4.59 39.50 15.82
N PRO A 271 4.63 40.30 14.72
CA PRO A 271 5.60 41.37 14.62
C PRO A 271 5.35 42.28 15.80
N GLY A 272 6.37 42.49 16.61
CA GLY A 272 6.31 43.36 17.77
C GLY A 272 5.88 44.77 17.37
N VAL A 273 5.06 45.32 18.24
CA VAL A 273 4.75 46.76 18.30
C VAL A 273 6.03 47.53 18.58
#